data_6b6691f8fbbdc9677c61f32852b18032
#
_entry.id   6b6691f8fbbdc9677c61f32852b18032
#
_cell.length_a   1.000
_cell.length_b   1.000
_cell.length_c   1.000
_cell.angle_alpha   90.00
_cell.angle_beta   90.00
_cell.angle_gamma   90.00
#
_symmetry.space_group_name_H-M   'P 1'
#
loop_
_entity.id
_entity.type
_entity.pdbx_description
1 polymer ?
#
loop_
_entity_poly.entity_id
_entity_poly.type
_entity_poly.pdbx_seq_one_letter_code
_entity_poly.pdbx_strand_id
1 'polypeptide(L)'
;MRLLLLAGLFLSVTALAQTPTPTPTPTPEEQYFEQPPEKPHLEFLWDALARYDSIYHLRVRPDIERGRFEVRPELDFVVSDRFKVGVRAVGDLGTDQNVNNGPNFDNYRSRGATVERYFVEGRPGQFVIDAGAFGMPLLASEMLWDHDIQTPGAAVSWEIPAGASTVTVTGAGFYGPQRQGDQTRIGAGQVVWRHGDPDRFQTEIAGSYWHFEPDDLKNTYFRQNYFTVDSQGQRHFISDFHEADLLLRLRFPIGHVPVLLSFDALKNYGTRGIAKDDADAFEGNVTIGRVGNPWDWRFFYTFQYVERDALMGAYNTDDWWFHTWYKGSRVGIALTVLPRLFVQGSVMFQKRLDLPTTLNRVMIDLVKMF
;
A
#
# COMPACT_ATOMS: atom_id res chain seq x y z
N MET A 1 24.59 -6.89 13.95
CA MET A 1 25.51 -5.77 14.17
C MET A 1 26.11 -5.21 12.85
N ARG A 2 25.30 -5.13 11.76
CA ARG A 2 25.73 -4.56 10.46
C ARG A 2 24.81 -3.46 9.90
N LEU A 3 23.75 -3.07 10.63
CA LEU A 3 22.75 -2.08 10.17
C LEU A 3 23.02 -0.62 10.61
N LEU A 4 24.05 -0.38 11.43
CA LEU A 4 24.33 0.96 12.01
C LEU A 4 25.27 1.86 11.19
N LEU A 5 25.74 1.42 10.01
CA LEU A 5 26.74 2.15 9.22
C LEU A 5 26.19 2.98 8.05
N LEU A 6 24.89 2.91 7.76
CA LEU A 6 24.27 3.69 6.65
C LEU A 6 23.57 4.99 7.11
N ALA A 7 23.38 5.20 8.39
CA ALA A 7 22.75 6.41 8.93
C ALA A 7 23.70 7.63 9.01
N GLY A 8 24.99 7.45 8.76
CA GLY A 8 26.01 8.48 8.98
C GLY A 8 26.28 9.44 7.80
N LEU A 9 25.69 9.24 6.63
CA LEU A 9 26.14 9.95 5.41
C LEU A 9 25.22 11.08 4.92
N PHE A 10 24.18 11.45 5.63
CA PHE A 10 23.19 12.45 5.16
C PHE A 10 23.07 13.72 6.01
N LEU A 11 24.01 14.04 6.90
CA LEU A 11 23.92 15.21 7.78
C LEU A 11 24.95 16.30 7.48
N SER A 12 25.12 16.68 6.22
CA SER A 12 25.86 17.92 5.88
C SER A 12 25.27 18.60 4.63
N VAL A 13 24.04 19.12 4.74
CA VAL A 13 23.55 20.16 3.84
C VAL A 13 23.45 21.45 4.67
N THR A 14 24.44 22.31 4.49
CA THR A 14 24.47 23.64 5.09
C THR A 14 23.33 24.49 4.53
N ALA A 15 22.38 24.85 5.37
CA ALA A 15 21.31 25.78 5.05
C ALA A 15 21.89 27.19 4.82
N LEU A 16 21.83 27.66 3.59
CA LEU A 16 21.95 29.09 3.29
C LEU A 16 20.64 29.77 3.70
N ALA A 17 20.67 30.46 4.82
CA ALA A 17 19.58 31.28 5.30
C ALA A 17 19.29 32.40 4.32
N GLN A 18 18.17 32.37 3.61
CA GLN A 18 17.59 33.51 2.93
C GLN A 18 16.79 34.30 3.94
N THR A 19 17.09 35.62 4.01
CA THR A 19 16.37 36.58 4.83
C THR A 19 14.90 36.63 4.40
N PRO A 20 13.92 36.47 5.30
CA PRO A 20 12.51 36.52 4.92
C PRO A 20 12.12 37.92 4.48
N THR A 21 11.55 38.05 3.29
CA THR A 21 10.88 39.27 2.84
C THR A 21 9.66 39.51 3.74
N PRO A 22 9.45 40.72 4.26
CA PRO A 22 8.30 40.97 5.14
C PRO A 22 7.00 40.72 4.38
N THR A 23 6.19 39.81 4.90
CA THR A 23 4.82 39.53 4.45
C THR A 23 4.00 40.81 4.64
N PRO A 24 3.26 41.32 3.64
CA PRO A 24 2.38 42.48 3.83
C PRO A 24 1.35 42.13 4.89
N THR A 25 1.20 43.03 5.85
CA THR A 25 0.17 42.98 6.90
C THR A 25 -1.20 42.92 6.24
N PRO A 26 -2.02 41.89 6.49
CA PRO A 26 -3.35 41.81 5.91
C PRO A 26 -4.20 42.99 6.40
N THR A 27 -4.90 43.61 5.47
CA THR A 27 -5.86 44.68 5.74
C THR A 27 -7.04 44.11 6.53
N PRO A 28 -7.64 44.85 7.52
CA PRO A 28 -8.67 44.31 8.42
C PRO A 28 -10.04 43.98 7.77
N GLU A 29 -10.17 44.02 6.47
CA GLU A 29 -11.43 43.83 5.73
C GLU A 29 -11.53 42.60 4.85
N GLU A 30 -10.62 41.66 4.92
CA GLU A 30 -10.94 40.29 4.48
C GLU A 30 -11.83 39.65 5.55
N GLN A 31 -13.12 40.00 5.53
CA GLN A 31 -14.16 39.23 6.15
C GLN A 31 -13.97 37.80 5.63
N TYR A 32 -13.63 36.88 6.52
CA TYR A 32 -13.79 35.46 6.31
C TYR A 32 -15.27 35.25 5.93
N PHE A 33 -15.56 35.22 4.66
CA PHE A 33 -16.77 34.53 4.17
C PHE A 33 -16.57 33.09 4.54
N GLU A 34 -17.08 32.67 5.70
CA GLU A 34 -17.29 31.26 5.96
C GLU A 34 -18.06 30.73 4.75
N GLN A 35 -17.41 29.89 3.98
CA GLN A 35 -18.10 29.23 2.88
C GLN A 35 -19.32 28.55 3.52
N PRO A 36 -20.52 28.76 2.98
CA PRO A 36 -21.70 28.10 3.54
C PRO A 36 -21.41 26.59 3.59
N PRO A 37 -21.81 25.92 4.66
CA PRO A 37 -21.55 24.49 4.82
C PRO A 37 -22.00 23.77 3.54
N GLU A 38 -21.15 22.91 3.06
CA GLU A 38 -21.38 22.16 1.84
C GLU A 38 -22.71 21.39 1.99
N LYS A 39 -23.62 21.54 1.01
CA LYS A 39 -24.90 20.85 1.08
C LYS A 39 -24.70 19.35 0.88
N PRO A 40 -25.46 18.50 1.57
CA PRO A 40 -25.40 17.07 1.33
C PRO A 40 -25.56 16.76 -0.17
N HIS A 41 -24.67 15.94 -0.70
CA HIS A 41 -24.68 15.53 -2.10
C HIS A 41 -24.17 14.11 -2.28
N LEU A 42 -24.43 13.54 -3.46
CA LEU A 42 -23.90 12.25 -3.87
C LEU A 42 -22.75 12.45 -4.85
N GLU A 43 -21.67 11.72 -4.63
CA GLU A 43 -20.55 11.61 -5.54
C GLU A 43 -20.53 10.22 -6.14
N PHE A 44 -20.43 10.13 -7.46
CA PHE A 44 -20.22 8.86 -8.15
C PHE A 44 -18.79 8.82 -8.69
N LEU A 45 -18.04 7.86 -8.21
CA LEU A 45 -16.65 7.63 -8.55
C LEU A 45 -16.53 6.25 -9.19
N TRP A 46 -15.53 6.02 -10.00
CA TRP A 46 -15.25 4.70 -10.55
C TRP A 46 -13.84 4.59 -11.06
N ASP A 47 -13.23 3.46 -10.90
CA ASP A 47 -11.99 3.08 -11.54
C ASP A 47 -12.15 1.78 -12.34
N ALA A 48 -11.21 1.52 -13.23
CA ALA A 48 -11.17 0.30 -14.00
C ALA A 48 -9.73 -0.08 -14.35
N LEU A 49 -9.49 -1.38 -14.41
CA LEU A 49 -8.22 -1.99 -14.80
C LEU A 49 -8.49 -3.03 -15.89
N ALA A 50 -7.75 -2.94 -17.00
CA ALA A 50 -7.59 -4.07 -17.91
C ALA A 50 -6.12 -4.46 -17.89
N ARG A 51 -5.82 -5.71 -17.53
CA ARG A 51 -4.46 -6.22 -17.37
C ARG A 51 -4.20 -7.41 -18.27
N TYR A 52 -3.10 -7.39 -18.99
CA TYR A 52 -2.45 -8.58 -19.53
C TYR A 52 -1.22 -8.89 -18.68
N ASP A 53 -1.09 -10.14 -18.25
CA ASP A 53 -0.07 -10.60 -17.34
C ASP A 53 0.52 -11.92 -17.84
N SER A 54 1.84 -11.99 -17.93
CA SER A 54 2.56 -13.17 -18.39
C SER A 54 3.71 -13.49 -17.44
N ILE A 55 3.79 -14.75 -16.99
CA ILE A 55 4.74 -15.22 -16.00
C ILE A 55 5.53 -16.39 -16.57
N TYR A 56 6.85 -16.22 -16.62
CA TYR A 56 7.79 -17.15 -17.24
C TYR A 56 8.72 -17.80 -16.21
N HIS A 57 9.24 -18.95 -16.57
CA HIS A 57 10.21 -19.74 -15.78
C HIS A 57 9.64 -20.26 -14.45
N LEU A 58 8.37 -20.62 -14.44
CA LEU A 58 7.74 -21.32 -13.33
C LEU A 58 8.32 -22.75 -13.25
N ARG A 59 8.95 -23.09 -12.14
CA ARG A 59 9.72 -24.34 -12.01
C ARG A 59 8.87 -25.62 -12.04
N VAL A 60 7.65 -25.56 -11.53
CA VAL A 60 6.79 -26.74 -11.30
C VAL A 60 5.55 -26.79 -12.17
N ARG A 61 5.37 -25.83 -13.05
CA ARG A 61 4.21 -25.72 -13.95
C ARG A 61 4.55 -24.93 -15.22
N PRO A 62 3.73 -25.02 -16.26
CA PRO A 62 3.87 -24.20 -17.46
C PRO A 62 3.83 -22.72 -17.15
N ASP A 63 4.40 -21.91 -18.02
CA ASP A 63 4.26 -20.46 -18.02
C ASP A 63 2.77 -20.08 -18.04
N ILE A 64 2.45 -18.95 -17.46
CA ILE A 64 1.07 -18.47 -17.30
C ILE A 64 0.90 -17.22 -18.17
N GLU A 65 -0.19 -17.20 -18.93
CA GLU A 65 -0.68 -16.03 -19.63
C GLU A 65 -2.14 -15.82 -19.25
N ARG A 66 -2.48 -14.58 -18.88
CA ARG A 66 -3.83 -14.24 -18.43
C ARG A 66 -4.21 -12.81 -18.76
N GLY A 67 -5.51 -12.59 -18.99
CA GLY A 67 -6.12 -11.27 -19.05
C GLY A 67 -7.09 -11.10 -17.90
N ARG A 68 -7.11 -9.92 -17.30
CA ARG A 68 -8.05 -9.53 -16.24
C ARG A 68 -8.67 -8.19 -16.60
N PHE A 69 -9.96 -8.07 -16.37
CA PHE A 69 -10.68 -6.79 -16.41
C PHE A 69 -11.41 -6.61 -15.10
N GLU A 70 -11.32 -5.43 -14.55
CA GLU A 70 -11.93 -5.07 -13.27
C GLU A 70 -12.54 -3.68 -13.36
N VAL A 71 -13.69 -3.49 -12.73
CA VAL A 71 -14.35 -2.20 -12.58
C VAL A 71 -14.84 -2.03 -11.14
N ARG A 72 -14.62 -0.85 -10.57
CA ARG A 72 -14.95 -0.51 -9.19
C ARG A 72 -15.78 0.77 -9.14
N PRO A 73 -17.12 0.68 -9.27
CA PRO A 73 -18.00 1.81 -9.02
C PRO A 73 -18.12 2.08 -7.51
N GLU A 74 -18.03 3.36 -7.14
CA GLU A 74 -18.15 3.85 -5.76
C GLU A 74 -19.22 4.96 -5.70
N LEU A 75 -20.06 4.92 -4.69
CA LEU A 75 -21.05 5.93 -4.39
C LEU A 75 -20.80 6.45 -2.98
N ASP A 76 -20.46 7.74 -2.89
CA ASP A 76 -20.27 8.45 -1.64
C ASP A 76 -21.42 9.41 -1.38
N PHE A 77 -22.00 9.36 -0.21
CA PHE A 77 -22.90 10.36 0.31
C PHE A 77 -22.15 11.29 1.25
N VAL A 78 -21.80 12.45 0.75
CA VAL A 78 -21.16 13.53 1.51
C VAL A 78 -22.26 14.28 2.25
N VAL A 79 -22.32 14.12 3.56
CA VAL A 79 -23.31 14.81 4.43
C VAL A 79 -22.83 16.21 4.76
N SER A 80 -21.54 16.38 4.94
CA SER A 80 -20.86 17.65 5.20
C SER A 80 -19.35 17.49 4.93
N ASP A 81 -18.60 18.59 5.02
CA ASP A 81 -17.13 18.60 5.02
C ASP A 81 -16.48 17.68 6.09
N ARG A 82 -17.27 17.28 7.08
CA ARG A 82 -16.79 16.49 8.23
C ARG A 82 -17.38 15.08 8.33
N PHE A 83 -18.31 14.72 7.45
CA PHE A 83 -18.96 13.41 7.55
C PHE A 83 -19.37 12.87 6.19
N LYS A 84 -18.89 11.65 5.92
CA LYS A 84 -19.12 10.95 4.67
C LYS A 84 -19.43 9.47 4.91
N VAL A 85 -20.30 8.91 4.09
CA VAL A 85 -20.60 7.47 4.04
C VAL A 85 -20.44 7.00 2.61
N GLY A 86 -19.70 5.91 2.40
CA GLY A 86 -19.44 5.39 1.06
C GLY A 86 -19.66 3.90 0.93
N VAL A 87 -19.93 3.47 -0.31
CA VAL A 87 -19.99 2.07 -0.70
C VAL A 87 -19.35 1.90 -2.07
N ARG A 88 -18.44 0.92 -2.18
CA ARG A 88 -17.80 0.53 -3.43
C ARG A 88 -18.06 -0.94 -3.73
N ALA A 89 -18.55 -1.19 -4.92
CA ALA A 89 -18.62 -2.53 -5.47
C ALA A 89 -17.39 -2.79 -6.35
N VAL A 90 -17.12 -4.05 -6.62
CA VAL A 90 -16.16 -4.47 -7.61
C VAL A 90 -16.75 -5.58 -8.45
N GLY A 91 -16.51 -5.50 -9.75
CA GLY A 91 -16.81 -6.56 -10.70
C GLY A 91 -15.55 -6.92 -11.47
N ASP A 92 -15.27 -8.22 -11.57
CA ASP A 92 -14.10 -8.72 -12.31
C ASP A 92 -14.45 -9.80 -13.32
N LEU A 93 -13.68 -9.82 -14.42
CA LEU A 93 -13.69 -10.84 -15.46
C LEU A 93 -12.24 -11.20 -15.77
N GLY A 94 -11.96 -12.49 -15.94
CA GLY A 94 -10.61 -12.92 -16.29
C GLY A 94 -10.59 -14.24 -17.03
N THR A 95 -9.52 -14.44 -17.80
CA THR A 95 -9.23 -15.71 -18.48
C THR A 95 -8.55 -16.71 -17.57
N ASP A 96 -8.05 -16.26 -16.42
CA ASP A 96 -7.35 -17.10 -15.48
C ASP A 96 -8.33 -18.00 -14.76
N GLN A 97 -8.29 -19.29 -15.13
CA GLN A 97 -8.96 -20.36 -14.41
C GLN A 97 -8.03 -21.02 -13.40
N ASN A 98 -6.89 -20.40 -13.13
CA ASN A 98 -5.89 -21.00 -12.30
C ASN A 98 -6.40 -21.12 -10.86
N VAL A 99 -6.71 -22.33 -10.45
CA VAL A 99 -7.08 -22.72 -9.08
C VAL A 99 -6.03 -22.26 -8.06
N ASN A 100 -4.84 -21.86 -8.51
CA ASN A 100 -3.73 -21.39 -7.69
C ASN A 100 -3.64 -19.84 -7.59
N ASN A 101 -4.45 -19.12 -8.34
CA ASN A 101 -4.93 -17.84 -7.87
C ASN A 101 -6.01 -18.10 -6.82
N GLY A 102 -5.78 -19.19 -6.09
CA GLY A 102 -6.57 -19.48 -4.96
C GLY A 102 -6.73 -18.21 -4.16
N PRO A 103 -7.73 -18.10 -3.37
CA PRO A 103 -8.20 -16.87 -2.84
C PRO A 103 -7.06 -16.11 -2.18
N ASN A 104 -6.50 -15.16 -2.90
CA ASN A 104 -5.86 -14.00 -2.33
C ASN A 104 -6.94 -13.14 -1.73
N PHE A 105 -6.63 -12.31 -0.77
CA PHE A 105 -7.58 -11.36 -0.25
C PHE A 105 -8.00 -10.32 -1.29
N ASP A 106 -7.22 -10.13 -2.33
CA ASP A 106 -7.47 -9.29 -3.50
C ASP A 106 -7.98 -10.07 -4.72
N ASN A 107 -7.54 -11.31 -4.94
CA ASN A 107 -7.97 -12.21 -6.01
C ASN A 107 -9.12 -13.15 -5.65
N TYR A 108 -9.68 -12.97 -4.56
CA TYR A 108 -10.82 -13.67 -4.06
C TYR A 108 -12.11 -13.52 -4.89
N ARG A 109 -12.09 -12.69 -5.85
CA ARG A 109 -13.14 -12.28 -6.73
C ARG A 109 -13.09 -12.98 -8.06
N SER A 110 -12.50 -14.15 -8.18
CA SER A 110 -12.51 -14.80 -9.45
C SER A 110 -13.92 -14.95 -9.98
N ARG A 111 -14.38 -13.98 -10.73
CA ARG A 111 -15.66 -13.85 -11.44
C ARG A 111 -16.86 -13.47 -10.58
N GLY A 112 -17.27 -12.27 -10.70
CA GLY A 112 -18.52 -11.79 -10.15
C GLY A 112 -18.47 -10.35 -9.67
N ALA A 113 -19.55 -9.92 -9.10
CA ALA A 113 -19.63 -8.61 -8.44
C ALA A 113 -19.77 -8.81 -6.93
N THR A 114 -19.10 -7.95 -6.16
CA THR A 114 -19.21 -7.94 -4.71
C THR A 114 -19.06 -6.52 -4.16
N VAL A 115 -19.59 -6.29 -2.97
CA VAL A 115 -19.25 -5.09 -2.20
C VAL A 115 -17.90 -5.32 -1.57
N GLU A 116 -16.94 -4.45 -1.86
CA GLU A 116 -15.60 -4.55 -1.33
C GLU A 116 -15.32 -3.52 -0.24
N ARG A 117 -15.94 -2.33 -0.34
CA ARG A 117 -15.75 -1.23 0.58
C ARG A 117 -17.11 -0.68 1.01
N TYR A 118 -17.26 -0.44 2.30
CA TYR A 118 -18.42 0.25 2.89
C TYR A 118 -17.92 0.93 4.17
N PHE A 119 -18.09 2.22 4.26
CA PHE A 119 -17.45 2.95 5.34
C PHE A 119 -18.23 4.18 5.77
N VAL A 120 -17.87 4.61 6.96
CA VAL A 120 -18.23 5.91 7.53
C VAL A 120 -16.92 6.62 7.86
N GLU A 121 -16.77 7.85 7.40
CA GLU A 121 -15.65 8.74 7.73
C GLU A 121 -16.17 9.95 8.47
N GLY A 122 -15.56 10.27 9.62
CA GLY A 122 -15.85 11.44 10.42
C GLY A 122 -14.58 12.27 10.67
N ARG A 123 -14.68 13.61 10.59
CA ARG A 123 -13.55 14.54 10.80
C ARG A 123 -13.84 15.58 11.90
N PRO A 124 -14.00 15.16 13.17
CA PRO A 124 -14.21 16.09 14.27
C PRO A 124 -12.91 16.80 14.66
N GLY A 125 -12.76 18.05 14.26
CA GLY A 125 -11.56 18.85 14.56
C GLY A 125 -10.29 18.30 13.88
N GLN A 126 -9.31 17.88 14.68
CA GLN A 126 -8.04 17.32 14.21
C GLN A 126 -8.06 15.77 14.08
N PHE A 127 -9.20 15.14 14.31
CA PHE A 127 -9.32 13.70 14.22
C PHE A 127 -9.94 13.28 12.88
N VAL A 128 -9.48 12.15 12.36
CA VAL A 128 -10.14 11.39 11.31
C VAL A 128 -10.53 10.04 11.90
N ILE A 129 -11.78 9.69 11.77
CA ILE A 129 -12.34 8.44 12.32
C ILE A 129 -12.96 7.68 11.16
N ASP A 130 -12.47 6.47 10.92
CA ASP A 130 -12.97 5.56 9.92
C ASP A 130 -13.56 4.31 10.56
N ALA A 131 -14.69 3.82 10.04
CA ALA A 131 -15.29 2.57 10.46
C ALA A 131 -15.98 1.88 9.28
N GLY A 132 -15.93 0.54 9.27
CA GLY A 132 -16.44 -0.29 8.18
C GLY A 132 -15.30 -1.01 7.46
N ALA A 133 -15.50 -1.36 6.20
CA ALA A 133 -14.43 -1.79 5.30
C ALA A 133 -13.97 -0.57 4.49
N PHE A 134 -12.79 -0.07 4.78
CA PHE A 134 -12.25 1.17 4.22
C PHE A 134 -10.80 0.98 3.76
N GLY A 135 -10.25 1.96 3.03
CA GLY A 135 -8.85 1.95 2.59
C GLY A 135 -7.89 2.04 3.78
N MET A 136 -6.71 1.47 3.65
CA MET A 136 -5.70 1.46 4.69
C MET A 136 -5.36 2.88 5.16
N PRO A 137 -5.58 3.24 6.43
CA PRO A 137 -5.32 4.58 6.95
C PRO A 137 -3.85 4.79 7.34
N LEU A 138 -3.06 3.71 7.36
CA LEU A 138 -1.64 3.77 7.67
C LEU A 138 -0.83 3.91 6.38
N LEU A 139 0.27 4.65 6.45
CA LEU A 139 1.22 4.77 5.37
C LEU A 139 2.07 3.49 5.33
N ALA A 140 1.89 2.69 4.31
CA ALA A 140 2.60 1.42 4.11
C ALA A 140 3.20 1.33 2.71
N SER A 141 4.21 0.48 2.53
CA SER A 141 4.70 0.07 1.21
C SER A 141 3.89 -1.10 0.67
N GLU A 142 4.01 -1.38 -0.64
CA GLU A 142 3.41 -2.56 -1.27
C GLU A 142 3.98 -3.87 -0.68
N MET A 143 5.19 -3.82 -0.14
CA MET A 143 5.81 -4.95 0.54
C MET A 143 5.04 -5.38 1.79
N LEU A 144 4.53 -4.42 2.57
CA LEU A 144 3.82 -4.69 3.83
C LEU A 144 2.33 -4.91 3.63
N TRP A 145 1.69 -4.05 2.82
CA TRP A 145 0.24 -4.08 2.65
C TRP A 145 -0.17 -3.82 1.21
N ASP A 146 -1.06 -4.66 0.68
CA ASP A 146 -1.69 -4.43 -0.61
C ASP A 146 -2.80 -3.38 -0.49
N HIS A 147 -2.68 -2.30 -1.27
CA HIS A 147 -3.65 -1.21 -1.27
C HIS A 147 -5.05 -1.61 -1.78
N ASP A 148 -5.15 -2.74 -2.48
CA ASP A 148 -6.43 -3.29 -2.94
C ASP A 148 -7.18 -4.04 -1.82
N ILE A 149 -6.50 -4.38 -0.73
CA ILE A 149 -7.12 -5.08 0.40
C ILE A 149 -7.93 -4.07 1.23
N GLN A 150 -9.24 -4.32 1.31
CA GLN A 150 -10.18 -3.62 2.18
C GLN A 150 -10.58 -4.53 3.34
N THR A 151 -10.22 -4.19 4.56
CA THR A 151 -10.56 -4.99 5.74
C THR A 151 -11.58 -4.28 6.60
N PRO A 152 -12.60 -4.99 7.14
CA PRO A 152 -13.53 -4.38 8.07
C PRO A 152 -12.84 -4.08 9.41
N GLY A 153 -13.08 -2.88 9.93
CA GLY A 153 -12.46 -2.44 11.15
C GLY A 153 -12.78 -1.01 11.54
N ALA A 154 -11.92 -0.43 12.34
CA ALA A 154 -11.98 0.98 12.70
C ALA A 154 -10.57 1.56 12.85
N ALA A 155 -10.43 2.84 12.56
CA ALA A 155 -9.22 3.60 12.76
C ALA A 155 -9.51 4.99 13.30
N VAL A 156 -8.56 5.52 14.06
CA VAL A 156 -8.56 6.91 14.52
C VAL A 156 -7.19 7.49 14.25
N SER A 157 -7.16 8.57 13.50
CA SER A 157 -5.97 9.37 13.24
C SER A 157 -6.11 10.74 13.90
N TRP A 158 -5.05 11.21 14.53
CA TRP A 158 -4.94 12.53 15.10
C TRP A 158 -3.86 13.32 14.35
N GLU A 159 -4.26 14.42 13.72
CA GLU A 159 -3.37 15.30 12.97
C GLU A 159 -2.96 16.49 13.82
N ILE A 160 -1.67 16.64 14.10
CA ILE A 160 -1.09 17.67 14.95
C ILE A 160 -0.24 18.59 14.07
N PRO A 161 -0.73 19.81 13.74
CA PRO A 161 0.08 20.80 13.03
C PRO A 161 1.26 21.28 13.89
N ALA A 162 2.44 21.39 13.30
CA ALA A 162 3.67 21.83 13.96
C ALA A 162 4.49 22.75 13.02
N GLY A 163 4.00 23.94 12.76
CA GLY A 163 4.59 24.90 11.82
C GLY A 163 4.57 24.39 10.38
N ALA A 164 5.75 24.21 9.76
CA ALA A 164 5.89 23.63 8.43
C ALA A 164 5.80 22.09 8.44
N SER A 165 5.52 21.49 9.59
CA SER A 165 5.40 20.04 9.77
C SER A 165 4.00 19.67 10.21
N THR A 166 3.65 18.39 10.00
CA THR A 166 2.47 17.74 10.58
C THR A 166 2.91 16.42 11.18
N VAL A 167 2.43 16.12 12.38
CA VAL A 167 2.57 14.80 12.98
C VAL A 167 1.20 14.15 12.99
N THR A 168 1.08 12.95 12.39
CA THR A 168 -0.14 12.15 12.44
C THR A 168 0.09 10.92 13.29
N VAL A 169 -0.78 10.70 14.27
CA VAL A 169 -0.77 9.49 15.11
C VAL A 169 -2.02 8.69 14.78
N THR A 170 -1.85 7.46 14.31
CA THR A 170 -2.96 6.59 13.91
C THR A 170 -2.96 5.31 14.74
N GLY A 171 -4.12 4.93 15.26
CA GLY A 171 -4.38 3.62 15.83
C GLY A 171 -5.51 2.94 15.07
N ALA A 172 -5.35 1.65 14.75
CA ALA A 172 -6.30 0.91 13.94
C ALA A 172 -6.46 -0.54 14.42
N GLY A 173 -7.66 -1.09 14.25
CA GLY A 173 -7.96 -2.49 14.47
C GLY A 173 -8.85 -3.02 13.36
N PHE A 174 -8.45 -4.15 12.76
CA PHE A 174 -9.11 -4.76 11.61
C PHE A 174 -9.38 -6.24 11.84
N TYR A 175 -10.34 -6.75 11.09
CA TYR A 175 -10.44 -8.18 10.80
C TYR A 175 -9.92 -8.44 9.41
N GLY A 176 -9.30 -9.59 9.19
CA GLY A 176 -9.00 -10.07 7.85
C GLY A 176 -10.29 -10.15 7.01
N PRO A 177 -10.19 -10.11 5.68
CA PRO A 177 -11.37 -10.18 4.84
C PRO A 177 -12.12 -11.49 5.10
N GLN A 178 -13.29 -11.41 5.66
CA GLN A 178 -14.08 -12.54 6.20
C GLN A 178 -14.62 -13.52 5.16
N ARG A 179 -14.33 -13.34 3.92
CA ARG A 179 -14.73 -14.25 2.87
C ARG A 179 -14.06 -15.58 3.04
N GLN A 180 -14.40 -16.61 3.20
CA GLN A 180 -13.80 -17.92 3.47
C GLN A 180 -13.52 -18.18 4.95
N GLY A 181 -14.11 -17.39 5.85
CA GLY A 181 -14.00 -17.61 7.28
C GLY A 181 -12.68 -17.12 7.87
N ASP A 182 -11.97 -16.23 7.19
CA ASP A 182 -10.79 -15.59 7.79
C ASP A 182 -11.22 -14.67 8.93
N GLN A 183 -10.79 -14.98 10.13
CA GLN A 183 -11.02 -14.20 11.34
C GLN A 183 -9.71 -13.61 11.90
N THR A 184 -8.68 -13.50 11.06
CA THR A 184 -7.43 -12.86 11.46
C THR A 184 -7.72 -11.49 12.05
N ARG A 185 -7.22 -11.25 13.25
CA ARG A 185 -7.27 -9.94 13.91
C ARG A 185 -5.97 -9.21 13.65
N ILE A 186 -6.08 -7.94 13.33
CA ILE A 186 -4.93 -7.09 13.03
C ILE A 186 -5.06 -5.84 13.88
N GLY A 187 -4.07 -5.59 14.72
CA GLY A 187 -3.91 -4.33 15.43
C GLY A 187 -2.71 -3.57 14.87
N ALA A 188 -2.86 -2.26 14.63
CA ALA A 188 -1.76 -1.45 14.13
C ALA A 188 -1.73 -0.06 14.76
N GLY A 189 -0.53 0.47 14.93
CA GLY A 189 -0.29 1.85 15.36
C GLY A 189 0.84 2.48 14.55
N GLN A 190 0.71 3.76 14.22
CA GLN A 190 1.69 4.47 13.40
C GLN A 190 1.84 5.93 13.85
N VAL A 191 3.06 6.43 13.78
CA VAL A 191 3.36 7.87 13.86
C VAL A 191 4.02 8.29 12.57
N VAL A 192 3.45 9.29 11.90
CA VAL A 192 3.98 9.89 10.66
C VAL A 192 4.39 11.33 10.97
N TRP A 193 5.65 11.65 10.71
CA TRP A 193 6.11 13.04 10.64
C TRP A 193 6.27 13.44 9.18
N ARG A 194 5.59 14.51 8.80
CA ARG A 194 5.65 15.10 7.47
C ARG A 194 6.16 16.53 7.57
N HIS A 195 7.14 16.88 6.76
CA HIS A 195 7.73 18.22 6.71
C HIS A 195 7.88 18.72 5.29
N GLY A 196 7.55 19.99 5.06
CA GLY A 196 7.72 20.67 3.79
C GLY A 196 6.52 20.57 2.87
N ASP A 197 6.75 20.94 1.61
CA ASP A 197 5.74 21.12 0.58
C ASP A 197 5.92 20.05 -0.51
N PRO A 198 4.89 19.26 -0.87
CA PRO A 198 5.00 18.20 -1.86
C PRO A 198 5.38 18.70 -3.27
N ASP A 199 5.09 19.96 -3.58
CA ASP A 199 5.42 20.58 -4.88
C ASP A 199 6.86 21.14 -4.92
N ARG A 200 7.53 21.21 -3.78
CA ARG A 200 8.92 21.70 -3.66
C ARG A 200 9.84 20.64 -3.09
N PHE A 201 9.78 20.45 -1.80
CA PHE A 201 10.53 19.42 -1.09
C PHE A 201 9.73 18.98 0.12
N GLN A 202 9.45 17.68 0.20
CA GLN A 202 8.75 17.08 1.32
C GLN A 202 9.48 15.85 1.81
N THR A 203 9.59 15.73 3.12
CA THR A 203 10.05 14.52 3.82
C THR A 203 8.89 13.93 4.59
N GLU A 204 8.67 12.63 4.47
CA GLU A 204 7.75 11.86 5.31
C GLU A 204 8.55 10.74 5.99
N ILE A 205 8.41 10.62 7.31
CA ILE A 205 8.97 9.51 8.09
C ILE A 205 7.82 8.89 8.86
N ALA A 206 7.59 7.60 8.64
CA ALA A 206 6.58 6.83 9.35
C ALA A 206 7.24 5.69 10.11
N GLY A 207 6.90 5.55 11.40
CA GLY A 207 7.21 4.38 12.20
C GLY A 207 5.93 3.68 12.60
N SER A 208 5.80 2.39 12.32
CA SER A 208 4.61 1.63 12.64
C SER A 208 4.91 0.31 13.37
N TYR A 209 3.89 -0.18 14.03
CA TYR A 209 3.89 -1.50 14.65
C TYR A 209 2.59 -2.21 14.33
N TRP A 210 2.70 -3.46 13.88
CA TRP A 210 1.60 -4.32 13.47
C TRP A 210 1.62 -5.60 14.27
N HIS A 211 0.44 -6.03 14.65
CA HIS A 211 0.21 -7.29 15.34
C HIS A 211 -0.86 -8.09 14.60
N PHE A 212 -0.52 -9.28 14.16
CA PHE A 212 -1.42 -10.18 13.48
C PHE A 212 -1.70 -11.41 14.36
N GLU A 213 -2.99 -11.74 14.51
CA GLU A 213 -3.48 -12.98 15.12
C GLU A 213 -4.12 -13.84 14.01
N PRO A 214 -3.34 -14.65 13.28
CA PRO A 214 -3.78 -15.28 12.02
C PRO A 214 -4.51 -16.62 12.21
N ASP A 215 -5.52 -16.69 13.07
CA ASP A 215 -6.14 -17.96 13.47
C ASP A 215 -6.68 -18.81 12.31
N ASP A 216 -7.30 -18.18 11.30
CA ASP A 216 -7.97 -18.89 10.20
C ASP A 216 -7.17 -18.94 8.90
N LEU A 217 -6.04 -18.29 8.81
CA LEU A 217 -5.15 -18.36 7.65
C LEU A 217 -4.45 -19.71 7.53
N LYS A 218 -4.42 -20.48 8.58
CA LYS A 218 -3.68 -21.75 8.73
C LYS A 218 -3.92 -22.79 7.64
N ASN A 219 -5.06 -22.80 7.00
CA ASN A 219 -5.38 -23.81 5.97
C ASN A 219 -5.28 -23.30 4.53
N THR A 220 -5.17 -21.99 4.31
CA THR A 220 -5.39 -21.41 2.99
C THR A 220 -4.25 -20.52 2.49
N TYR A 221 -3.57 -19.76 3.36
CA TYR A 221 -2.75 -18.61 2.95
C TYR A 221 -1.37 -18.54 3.60
N PHE A 222 -0.62 -19.60 3.60
CA PHE A 222 0.74 -19.55 4.17
C PHE A 222 1.71 -18.70 3.34
N ARG A 223 1.40 -18.42 2.10
CA ARG A 223 2.16 -17.53 1.22
C ARG A 223 3.67 -17.60 1.41
N GLN A 224 4.17 -18.84 1.62
CA GLN A 224 5.56 -19.21 1.84
C GLN A 224 6.11 -18.89 3.25
N ASN A 225 5.34 -18.33 4.17
CA ASN A 225 5.71 -18.31 5.58
C ASN A 225 5.95 -19.75 6.11
N TYR A 226 6.72 -19.88 7.16
CA TYR A 226 6.94 -21.17 7.82
C TYR A 226 5.69 -21.67 8.55
N PHE A 227 5.40 -22.96 8.42
CA PHE A 227 4.31 -23.60 9.14
C PHE A 227 4.68 -25.00 9.61
N THR A 228 3.99 -25.47 10.64
CA THR A 228 3.95 -26.86 11.10
C THR A 228 2.60 -27.47 10.79
N VAL A 229 2.53 -28.80 10.78
CA VAL A 229 1.28 -29.56 10.65
C VAL A 229 1.10 -30.36 11.92
N ASP A 230 -0.04 -30.21 12.58
CA ASP A 230 -0.37 -30.95 13.80
C ASP A 230 -0.82 -32.40 13.49
N SER A 231 -1.12 -33.16 14.55
CA SER A 231 -1.59 -34.55 14.43
C SER A 231 -2.97 -34.69 13.77
N GLN A 232 -3.71 -33.61 13.61
CA GLN A 232 -5.00 -33.55 12.94
C GLN A 232 -4.87 -33.07 11.48
N GLY A 233 -3.65 -32.82 11.00
CA GLY A 233 -3.36 -32.31 9.66
C GLY A 233 -3.59 -30.79 9.52
N GLN A 234 -3.84 -30.08 10.61
CA GLN A 234 -4.01 -28.63 10.58
C GLN A 234 -2.65 -27.92 10.54
N ARG A 235 -2.60 -26.84 9.80
CA ARG A 235 -1.39 -26.02 9.65
C ARG A 235 -1.40 -24.89 10.67
N HIS A 236 -0.22 -24.62 11.24
CA HIS A 236 0.00 -23.51 12.18
C HIS A 236 1.28 -22.79 11.79
N PHE A 237 1.25 -21.46 11.80
CA PHE A 237 2.47 -20.67 11.62
C PHE A 237 3.47 -21.01 12.73
N ILE A 238 4.76 -21.00 12.39
CA ILE A 238 5.83 -21.21 13.38
C ILE A 238 6.07 -19.92 14.16
N SER A 239 6.03 -18.79 13.44
CA SER A 239 6.23 -17.46 14.02
C SER A 239 4.91 -16.82 14.41
N ASP A 240 4.98 -15.95 15.41
CA ASP A 240 4.01 -14.88 15.58
C ASP A 240 4.41 -13.71 14.65
N PHE A 241 3.47 -12.83 14.37
CA PHE A 241 3.73 -11.67 13.51
C PHE A 241 3.55 -10.39 14.30
N HIS A 242 4.68 -9.90 14.79
CA HIS A 242 4.87 -8.65 15.53
C HIS A 242 5.84 -7.79 14.73
N GLU A 243 5.33 -7.04 13.80
CA GLU A 243 6.11 -6.36 12.77
C GLU A 243 6.30 -4.89 13.14
N ALA A 244 7.55 -4.44 13.20
CA ALA A 244 7.87 -3.02 13.26
C ALA A 244 8.45 -2.58 11.93
N ASP A 245 8.01 -1.42 11.45
CA ASP A 245 8.37 -0.89 10.17
C ASP A 245 8.79 0.58 10.27
N LEU A 246 9.75 0.97 9.43
CA LEU A 246 10.23 2.33 9.29
C LEU A 246 10.25 2.71 7.80
N LEU A 247 9.32 3.58 7.41
CA LEU A 247 9.18 4.09 6.06
C LEU A 247 9.67 5.53 5.96
N LEU A 248 10.59 5.79 5.03
CA LEU A 248 11.07 7.11 4.64
C LEU A 248 10.62 7.43 3.22
N ARG A 249 10.04 8.60 3.00
CA ARG A 249 9.72 9.13 1.67
C ARG A 249 10.28 10.54 1.49
N LEU A 250 10.90 10.77 0.34
CA LEU A 250 11.40 12.08 -0.08
C LEU A 250 10.74 12.45 -1.41
N ARG A 251 10.06 13.59 -1.45
CA ARG A 251 9.43 14.13 -2.66
C ARG A 251 10.10 15.45 -3.01
N PHE A 252 10.51 15.59 -4.26
CA PHE A 252 11.10 16.83 -4.78
C PHE A 252 10.98 16.87 -6.31
N PRO A 253 10.93 18.05 -6.92
CA PRO A 253 10.97 18.18 -8.37
C PRO A 253 12.42 18.28 -8.89
N ILE A 254 12.67 17.69 -10.05
CA ILE A 254 13.84 17.99 -10.90
C ILE A 254 13.32 18.79 -12.08
N GLY A 255 13.52 20.12 -12.08
CA GLY A 255 12.82 21.01 -12.97
C GLY A 255 11.32 20.99 -12.70
N HIS A 256 10.53 20.49 -13.66
CA HIS A 256 9.06 20.33 -13.54
C HIS A 256 8.64 18.88 -13.30
N VAL A 257 9.58 17.95 -13.23
CA VAL A 257 9.32 16.54 -13.11
C VAL A 257 9.36 16.14 -11.63
N PRO A 258 8.26 15.67 -11.03
CA PRO A 258 8.26 15.22 -9.65
C PRO A 258 9.04 13.91 -9.51
N VAL A 259 9.78 13.81 -8.42
CA VAL A 259 10.53 12.61 -8.02
C VAL A 259 10.09 12.18 -6.63
N LEU A 260 9.85 10.89 -6.46
CA LEU A 260 9.61 10.25 -5.17
C LEU A 260 10.68 9.17 -4.97
N LEU A 261 11.41 9.27 -3.86
CA LEU A 261 12.23 8.20 -3.33
C LEU A 261 11.54 7.63 -2.10
N SER A 262 11.46 6.32 -2.01
CA SER A 262 10.89 5.64 -0.84
C SER A 262 11.82 4.52 -0.40
N PHE A 263 11.99 4.38 0.90
CA PHE A 263 12.71 3.29 1.51
C PHE A 263 11.91 2.79 2.72
N ASP A 264 11.69 1.49 2.78
CA ASP A 264 10.97 0.82 3.84
C ASP A 264 11.82 -0.31 4.42
N ALA A 265 11.91 -0.41 5.74
CA ALA A 265 12.63 -1.45 6.46
C ALA A 265 11.74 -2.02 7.55
N LEU A 266 11.52 -3.31 7.49
CA LEU A 266 10.60 -4.03 8.37
C LEU A 266 11.31 -5.16 9.10
N LYS A 267 10.92 -5.39 10.34
CA LYS A 267 11.37 -6.52 11.15
C LYS A 267 10.23 -7.16 11.93
N ASN A 268 10.10 -8.47 11.80
CA ASN A 268 9.23 -9.27 12.65
C ASN A 268 9.94 -9.70 13.93
N TYR A 269 9.47 -9.26 15.07
CA TYR A 269 9.99 -9.63 16.40
C TYR A 269 9.35 -10.91 16.96
N GLY A 270 8.36 -11.47 16.26
CA GLY A 270 7.63 -12.68 16.62
C GLY A 270 8.23 -13.97 16.07
N THR A 271 9.35 -13.91 15.32
CA THR A 271 9.96 -15.10 14.71
C THR A 271 10.48 -16.10 15.74
N ARG A 272 10.26 -17.40 15.48
CA ARG A 272 10.58 -18.49 16.39
C ARG A 272 11.21 -19.69 15.70
N GLY A 273 11.92 -20.51 16.47
CA GLY A 273 12.47 -21.79 16.02
C GLY A 273 13.37 -21.65 14.80
N ILE A 274 13.03 -22.36 13.73
CA ILE A 274 13.79 -22.34 12.45
C ILE A 274 13.65 -21.01 11.69
N ALA A 275 12.65 -20.19 12.03
CA ALA A 275 12.40 -18.90 11.41
C ALA A 275 13.14 -17.74 12.10
N LYS A 276 13.88 -18.00 13.19
CA LYS A 276 14.44 -16.95 14.06
C LYS A 276 15.33 -15.94 13.31
N ASP A 277 16.01 -16.39 12.26
CA ASP A 277 16.92 -15.55 11.48
C ASP A 277 16.30 -15.04 10.16
N ASP A 278 15.03 -15.37 9.90
CA ASP A 278 14.27 -15.01 8.70
C ASP A 278 13.22 -13.92 9.00
N ALA A 279 13.64 -12.80 9.59
CA ALA A 279 12.81 -11.79 10.20
C ALA A 279 12.83 -10.42 9.53
N ASP A 280 13.72 -10.19 8.58
CA ASP A 280 13.99 -8.87 8.03
C ASP A 280 13.45 -8.72 6.59
N ALA A 281 12.85 -7.57 6.30
CA ALA A 281 12.47 -7.20 4.93
C ALA A 281 12.80 -5.74 4.66
N PHE A 282 13.04 -5.42 3.39
CA PHE A 282 13.18 -4.03 2.96
C PHE A 282 12.74 -3.81 1.51
N GLU A 283 12.24 -2.60 1.24
CA GLU A 283 11.88 -2.10 -0.07
C GLU A 283 12.59 -0.79 -0.36
N GLY A 284 13.06 -0.62 -1.58
CA GLY A 284 13.51 0.66 -2.13
C GLY A 284 12.73 0.98 -3.39
N ASN A 285 12.14 2.17 -3.48
CA ASN A 285 11.38 2.61 -4.63
C ASN A 285 11.87 3.98 -5.12
N VAL A 286 11.93 4.12 -6.45
CA VAL A 286 12.16 5.40 -7.15
C VAL A 286 11.03 5.59 -8.15
N THR A 287 10.34 6.71 -8.08
CA THR A 287 9.31 7.11 -9.05
C THR A 287 9.67 8.48 -9.61
N ILE A 288 9.68 8.61 -10.94
CA ILE A 288 10.00 9.85 -11.67
C ILE A 288 8.83 10.17 -12.59
N GLY A 289 8.32 11.39 -12.53
CA GLY A 289 7.14 11.81 -13.29
C GLY A 289 5.84 11.47 -12.56
N ARG A 290 4.74 11.67 -13.27
CA ARG A 290 3.38 11.45 -12.76
C ARG A 290 2.47 10.97 -13.89
N VAL A 291 1.28 10.51 -13.55
CA VAL A 291 0.17 10.24 -14.46
C VAL A 291 -1.05 11.05 -14.04
N GLY A 292 -1.91 11.42 -14.99
CA GLY A 292 -3.13 12.17 -14.69
C GLY A 292 -3.61 13.00 -15.88
N ASN A 293 -2.77 13.88 -16.44
CA ASN A 293 -3.10 14.66 -17.62
C ASN A 293 -2.56 13.99 -18.88
N PRO A 294 -3.17 14.22 -20.06
CA PRO A 294 -2.66 13.69 -21.33
C PRO A 294 -1.17 14.01 -21.52
N TRP A 295 -0.42 12.99 -21.92
CA TRP A 295 1.03 12.99 -22.14
C TRP A 295 1.87 13.07 -20.86
N ASP A 296 1.28 13.13 -19.67
CA ASP A 296 2.02 12.84 -18.44
C ASP A 296 2.59 11.42 -18.51
N TRP A 297 3.82 11.27 -18.07
CA TRP A 297 4.50 9.98 -18.01
C TRP A 297 5.07 9.73 -16.61
N ARG A 298 5.22 8.47 -16.27
CA ARG A 298 5.82 8.03 -15.01
C ARG A 298 6.73 6.85 -15.27
N PHE A 299 7.96 6.95 -14.80
CA PHE A 299 8.88 5.83 -14.67
C PHE A 299 8.93 5.41 -13.21
N PHE A 300 9.06 4.10 -12.96
CA PHE A 300 9.29 3.61 -11.61
C PHE A 300 10.24 2.41 -11.59
N TYR A 301 10.95 2.28 -10.48
CA TYR A 301 11.77 1.13 -10.14
C TYR A 301 11.55 0.79 -8.69
N THR A 302 11.30 -0.50 -8.39
CA THR A 302 11.14 -1.03 -7.03
C THR A 302 12.06 -2.22 -6.87
N PHE A 303 12.78 -2.27 -5.76
CA PHE A 303 13.53 -3.43 -5.31
C PHE A 303 12.99 -3.89 -3.97
N GLN A 304 12.81 -5.20 -3.82
CA GLN A 304 12.38 -5.82 -2.56
C GLN A 304 13.30 -6.98 -2.19
N TYR A 305 13.54 -7.12 -0.89
CA TYR A 305 14.15 -8.27 -0.26
C TYR A 305 13.27 -8.64 0.94
N VAL A 306 12.77 -9.85 0.98
CA VAL A 306 11.83 -10.31 2.01
C VAL A 306 12.26 -11.68 2.49
N GLU A 307 12.64 -11.80 3.73
CA GLU A 307 12.90 -13.08 4.40
C GLU A 307 11.58 -13.81 4.68
N ARG A 308 11.68 -15.08 5.04
CA ARG A 308 10.52 -15.97 4.96
C ARG A 308 9.41 -15.60 5.94
N ASP A 309 9.74 -15.25 7.17
CA ASP A 309 8.78 -14.84 8.21
C ASP A 309 8.95 -13.38 8.63
N ALA A 310 9.54 -12.57 7.74
CA ALA A 310 9.69 -11.14 7.97
C ALA A 310 8.34 -10.43 8.09
N LEU A 311 7.35 -10.87 7.32
CA LEU A 311 6.01 -10.29 7.28
C LEU A 311 4.93 -11.35 7.02
N MET A 312 3.67 -11.00 7.30
CA MET A 312 2.52 -11.84 6.98
C MET A 312 2.22 -11.75 5.48
N GLY A 313 2.73 -12.74 4.72
CA GLY A 313 2.65 -12.77 3.26
C GLY A 313 1.24 -12.88 2.67
N ALA A 314 0.20 -13.00 3.49
CA ALA A 314 -1.18 -13.02 3.05
C ALA A 314 -1.72 -11.62 2.68
N TYR A 315 -1.09 -10.55 3.18
CA TYR A 315 -1.61 -9.18 3.07
C TYR A 315 -0.77 -8.26 2.18
N ASN A 316 0.40 -8.68 1.73
CA ASN A 316 1.19 -7.89 0.81
C ASN A 316 0.70 -8.05 -0.64
N THR A 317 1.16 -7.16 -1.53
CA THR A 317 0.66 -7.08 -2.90
C THR A 317 0.84 -8.36 -3.71
N ASP A 318 -0.17 -8.73 -4.50
CA ASP A 318 -0.16 -9.87 -5.43
C ASP A 318 0.53 -9.52 -6.76
N ASP A 319 0.90 -8.28 -6.96
CA ASP A 319 1.74 -7.90 -8.10
C ASP A 319 3.08 -8.66 -8.08
N TRP A 320 3.57 -9.03 -6.90
CA TRP A 320 4.71 -9.93 -6.75
C TRP A 320 4.24 -11.39 -6.69
N TRP A 321 4.92 -12.27 -7.47
CA TRP A 321 4.57 -13.70 -7.49
C TRP A 321 4.89 -14.42 -6.18
N PHE A 322 6.07 -14.09 -5.61
CA PHE A 322 6.43 -14.53 -4.28
C PHE A 322 6.07 -13.45 -3.28
N HIS A 323 5.41 -13.82 -2.20
CA HIS A 323 4.96 -12.90 -1.16
C HIS A 323 5.98 -12.77 -0.03
N THR A 324 6.70 -13.85 0.28
CA THR A 324 7.82 -13.86 1.22
C THR A 324 8.95 -14.72 0.65
N TRP A 325 10.11 -14.71 1.33
CA TRP A 325 11.27 -15.54 0.99
C TRP A 325 11.85 -15.28 -0.40
N TYR A 326 11.95 -14.04 -0.78
CA TYR A 326 12.44 -13.65 -2.10
C TYR A 326 13.23 -12.35 -2.09
N LYS A 327 13.89 -12.12 -3.21
CA LYS A 327 14.36 -10.80 -3.64
C LYS A 327 14.00 -10.56 -5.08
N GLY A 328 13.77 -9.30 -5.44
CA GLY A 328 13.38 -8.99 -6.80
C GLY A 328 13.44 -7.51 -7.13
N SER A 329 13.28 -7.23 -8.41
CA SER A 329 13.19 -5.88 -8.96
C SER A 329 11.99 -5.79 -9.90
N ARG A 330 11.30 -4.65 -9.87
CA ARG A 330 10.24 -4.28 -10.79
C ARG A 330 10.59 -2.95 -11.43
N VAL A 331 10.52 -2.87 -12.75
CA VAL A 331 10.72 -1.64 -13.51
C VAL A 331 9.54 -1.44 -14.43
N GLY A 332 9.07 -0.20 -14.55
CA GLY A 332 7.94 0.09 -15.41
C GLY A 332 7.88 1.55 -15.85
N ILE A 333 7.05 1.74 -16.88
CA ILE A 333 6.73 3.04 -17.44
C ILE A 333 5.22 3.14 -17.66
N ALA A 334 4.66 4.31 -17.40
CA ALA A 334 3.27 4.62 -17.69
C ALA A 334 3.17 5.89 -18.53
N LEU A 335 2.17 5.96 -19.40
CA LEU A 335 1.85 7.11 -20.23
C LEU A 335 0.35 7.38 -20.16
N THR A 336 -0.03 8.61 -19.81
CA THR A 336 -1.42 9.05 -19.82
C THR A 336 -1.86 9.35 -21.26
N VAL A 337 -2.88 8.65 -21.72
CA VAL A 337 -3.42 8.79 -23.10
C VAL A 337 -4.63 9.70 -23.14
N LEU A 338 -5.45 9.71 -22.10
CA LEU A 338 -6.60 10.61 -21.90
C LEU A 338 -6.60 11.07 -20.43
N PRO A 339 -7.32 12.12 -20.05
CA PRO A 339 -7.40 12.53 -18.65
C PRO A 339 -7.75 11.35 -17.73
N ARG A 340 -6.85 11.06 -16.77
CA ARG A 340 -6.99 9.95 -15.82
C ARG A 340 -7.08 8.53 -16.44
N LEU A 341 -6.71 8.37 -17.71
CA LEU A 341 -6.57 7.07 -18.39
C LEU A 341 -5.13 6.90 -18.85
N PHE A 342 -4.42 5.91 -18.35
CA PHE A 342 -3.05 5.65 -18.72
C PHE A 342 -2.79 4.17 -19.06
N VAL A 343 -1.80 3.95 -19.89
CA VAL A 343 -1.23 2.63 -20.17
C VAL A 343 0.05 2.49 -19.38
N GLN A 344 0.25 1.37 -18.72
CA GLN A 344 1.47 1.05 -17.98
C GLN A 344 2.01 -0.29 -18.44
N GLY A 345 3.32 -0.34 -18.71
CA GLY A 345 4.05 -1.58 -18.90
C GLY A 345 5.05 -1.77 -17.76
N SER A 346 5.16 -2.98 -17.22
CA SER A 346 6.19 -3.30 -16.24
C SER A 346 6.76 -4.70 -16.43
N VAL A 347 8.02 -4.85 -16.07
CA VAL A 347 8.73 -6.12 -16.02
C VAL A 347 9.27 -6.34 -14.61
N MET A 348 9.11 -7.56 -14.14
CA MET A 348 9.54 -7.97 -12.82
C MET A 348 10.47 -9.16 -12.90
N PHE A 349 11.50 -9.15 -12.08
CA PHE A 349 12.47 -10.21 -11.90
C PHE A 349 12.47 -10.63 -10.44
N GLN A 350 11.94 -11.80 -10.14
CA GLN A 350 11.91 -12.33 -8.78
C GLN A 350 12.71 -13.61 -8.64
N LYS A 351 13.42 -13.74 -7.55
CA LYS A 351 14.14 -14.95 -7.19
C LYS A 351 13.81 -15.33 -5.76
N ARG A 352 13.25 -16.52 -5.57
CA ARG A 352 13.09 -17.10 -4.24
C ARG A 352 14.47 -17.40 -3.66
N LEU A 353 14.70 -17.14 -2.37
CA LEU A 353 16.04 -17.17 -1.77
C LEU A 353 16.65 -18.58 -1.75
N ASP A 354 15.85 -19.63 -1.76
CA ASP A 354 16.29 -21.05 -1.81
C ASP A 354 16.40 -21.63 -3.21
N LEU A 355 16.03 -20.87 -4.26
CA LEU A 355 16.04 -21.38 -5.63
C LEU A 355 17.07 -20.68 -6.49
N PRO A 356 17.73 -21.39 -7.41
CA PRO A 356 18.72 -20.78 -8.32
C PRO A 356 18.06 -19.98 -9.45
N THR A 357 16.81 -20.29 -9.80
CA THR A 357 16.10 -19.72 -10.96
C THR A 357 15.43 -18.38 -10.62
N THR A 358 15.43 -17.47 -11.58
CA THR A 358 14.69 -16.22 -11.54
C THR A 358 13.41 -16.38 -12.33
N LEU A 359 12.31 -15.99 -11.73
CA LEU A 359 11.01 -15.86 -12.38
C LEU A 359 10.91 -14.47 -13.02
N ASN A 360 10.35 -14.41 -14.20
CA ASN A 360 10.08 -13.14 -14.89
C ASN A 360 8.58 -12.96 -15.04
N ARG A 361 8.07 -11.77 -14.78
CA ARG A 361 6.67 -11.39 -14.97
C ARG A 361 6.61 -10.14 -15.81
N VAL A 362 5.73 -10.12 -16.81
CA VAL A 362 5.44 -8.95 -17.65
C VAL A 362 3.99 -8.60 -17.46
N MET A 363 3.72 -7.34 -17.15
CA MET A 363 2.36 -6.80 -17.01
C MET A 363 2.16 -5.63 -17.93
N ILE A 364 1.01 -5.58 -18.60
CA ILE A 364 0.55 -4.44 -19.40
C ILE A 364 -0.84 -4.09 -18.88
N ASP A 365 -0.97 -2.89 -18.37
CA ASP A 365 -2.18 -2.39 -17.72
C ASP A 365 -2.74 -1.20 -18.50
N LEU A 366 -4.04 -1.19 -18.71
CA LEU A 366 -4.81 0.00 -19.04
C LEU A 366 -5.62 0.37 -17.80
N VAL A 367 -5.30 1.51 -17.20
CA VAL A 367 -5.87 1.95 -15.93
C VAL A 367 -6.66 3.23 -16.11
N LYS A 368 -7.92 3.22 -15.69
CA LYS A 368 -8.76 4.40 -15.54
C LYS A 368 -8.89 4.73 -14.06
N MET A 369 -8.48 5.95 -13.68
CA MET A 369 -8.71 6.52 -12.34
C MET A 369 -9.90 7.48 -12.38
N PHE A 370 -10.55 7.69 -11.25
CA PHE A 370 -11.59 8.72 -11.09
C PHE A 370 -11.03 10.06 -10.56
#